data_73565e9f764049f4b277ab55b070ea66
#
_entry.id   73565e9f764049f4b277ab55b070ea66
#
_cell.length_a   1.000
_cell.length_b   1.000
_cell.length_c   1.000
_cell.angle_alpha   90.00
_cell.angle_beta   90.00
_cell.angle_gamma   90.00
#
_symmetry.space_group_name_H-M   'P 1'
#
loop_
_entity.id
_entity.type
_entity.pdbx_description
1 polymer ?
#
loop_
_entity_poly.entity_id
_entity_poly.type
_entity_poly.pdbx_seq_one_letter_code
_entity_poly.pdbx_strand_id
1 'polypeptide(L)'
;MPLYVTKIDEGSPAQKLGLSLGCALLAVDGHPLNDALDYQFYTTPAAFSLDVCENEQHRTIQVQKGEYEPLGCNFKTYLGDEKHS
;
A
#
# COMPACT_ATOMS: atom_id res chain seq x y z
N MET A 1 -12.73 1.23 -1.62
CA MET A 1 -12.44 -0.05 -0.99
C MET A 1 -11.00 -0.08 -0.58
N PRO A 2 -10.69 -0.63 0.57
CA PRO A 2 -9.29 -0.69 0.98
C PRO A 2 -8.53 -1.70 0.13
N LEU A 3 -7.23 -1.49 0.02
CA LEU A 3 -6.36 -2.38 -0.71
C LEU A 3 -5.70 -3.32 0.28
N TYR A 4 -5.97 -4.60 0.17
CA TYR A 4 -5.39 -5.59 1.07
C TYR A 4 -4.08 -6.11 0.51
N VAL A 5 -3.03 -6.05 1.31
CA VAL A 5 -1.70 -6.47 0.87
C VAL A 5 -1.65 -7.99 0.81
N THR A 6 -1.34 -8.53 -0.36
CA THR A 6 -1.24 -9.97 -0.54
C THR A 6 0.21 -10.44 -0.66
N LYS A 7 1.15 -9.52 -0.95
CA LYS A 7 2.55 -9.86 -1.06
C LYS A 7 3.39 -8.63 -0.83
N ILE A 8 4.52 -8.78 -0.21
CA ILE A 8 5.47 -7.71 0.02
C ILE A 8 6.79 -8.14 -0.61
N ASP A 9 7.34 -7.27 -1.47
CA ASP A 9 8.59 -7.59 -2.14
C ASP A 9 9.74 -7.58 -1.16
N GLU A 10 10.61 -8.55 -1.28
CA GLU A 10 11.74 -8.67 -0.41
C GLU A 10 12.70 -7.50 -0.65
N GLY A 11 13.19 -6.91 0.42
CA GLY A 11 14.12 -5.77 0.32
C GLY A 11 13.43 -4.45 0.00
N SER A 12 12.11 -4.43 -0.09
CA SER A 12 11.39 -3.22 -0.44
C SER A 12 11.18 -2.32 0.77
N PRO A 13 10.83 -1.06 0.55
CA PRO A 13 10.47 -0.18 1.67
C PRO A 13 9.35 -0.74 2.54
N ALA A 14 8.36 -1.41 1.92
CA ALA A 14 7.26 -2.00 2.69
C ALA A 14 7.77 -3.07 3.64
N GLN A 15 8.75 -3.87 3.21
CA GLN A 15 9.31 -4.88 4.08
C GLN A 15 10.06 -4.22 5.24
N LYS A 16 10.80 -3.15 4.97
CA LYS A 16 11.54 -2.46 6.01
C LYS A 16 10.64 -1.80 7.02
N LEU A 17 9.43 -1.42 6.60
CA LEU A 17 8.46 -0.82 7.51
C LEU A 17 7.78 -1.85 8.40
N GLY A 18 7.94 -3.11 8.10
CA GLY A 18 7.31 -4.17 8.88
C GLY A 18 5.84 -4.37 8.58
N LEU A 19 5.41 -4.04 7.37
CA LEU A 19 4.03 -4.28 7.00
C LEU A 19 3.75 -5.76 6.92
N SER A 20 2.57 -6.16 7.37
CA SER A 20 2.18 -7.56 7.37
C SER A 20 1.29 -7.87 6.20
N LEU A 21 1.31 -9.12 5.77
CA LEU A 21 0.36 -9.57 4.77
C LEU A 21 -1.03 -9.51 5.35
N GLY A 22 -1.99 -9.14 4.54
CA GLY A 22 -3.37 -9.03 4.98
C GLY A 22 -3.75 -7.70 5.58
N CYS A 23 -2.79 -6.79 5.76
CA CYS A 23 -3.16 -5.46 6.25
C CYS A 23 -3.83 -4.69 5.11
N ALA A 24 -4.67 -3.74 5.47
CA ALA A 24 -5.36 -2.92 4.49
C ALA A 24 -4.70 -1.55 4.44
N LEU A 25 -4.43 -1.06 3.24
CA LEU A 25 -3.92 0.29 3.06
C LEU A 25 -5.14 1.21 2.86
N LEU A 26 -5.28 2.19 3.73
CA LEU A 26 -6.47 3.02 3.74
C LEU A 26 -6.30 4.34 3.03
N ALA A 27 -5.20 5.02 3.30
CA ALA A 27 -4.99 6.36 2.77
C ALA A 27 -3.53 6.74 2.78
N VAL A 28 -3.15 7.71 1.94
CA VAL A 28 -1.82 8.28 1.91
C VAL A 28 -1.99 9.78 2.09
N ASP A 29 -1.38 10.35 3.12
CA ASP A 29 -1.47 11.77 3.44
C ASP A 29 -2.93 12.24 3.51
N GLY A 30 -3.81 11.38 3.99
CA GLY A 30 -5.22 11.71 4.10
C GLY A 30 -6.03 11.49 2.84
N HIS A 31 -5.41 11.03 1.76
CA HIS A 31 -6.11 10.75 0.52
C HIS A 31 -6.50 9.27 0.47
N PRO A 32 -7.78 8.96 0.41
CA PRO A 32 -8.20 7.56 0.43
C PRO A 32 -7.71 6.81 -0.80
N LEU A 33 -7.32 5.57 -0.60
CA LEU A 33 -6.86 4.71 -1.67
C LEU A 33 -8.01 3.82 -2.09
N ASN A 34 -8.54 4.05 -3.29
CA ASN A 34 -9.67 3.29 -3.78
C ASN A 34 -9.26 2.15 -4.69
N ASP A 35 -8.11 2.28 -5.33
CA ASP A 35 -7.63 1.22 -6.21
C ASP A 35 -6.11 1.31 -6.33
N ALA A 36 -5.54 0.42 -7.14
CA ALA A 36 -4.10 0.36 -7.29
C ALA A 36 -3.52 1.60 -7.99
N LEU A 37 -4.31 2.29 -8.78
CA LEU A 37 -3.83 3.51 -9.44
C LEU A 37 -3.66 4.63 -8.42
N ASP A 38 -4.60 4.75 -7.48
CA ASP A 38 -4.45 5.72 -6.41
C ASP A 38 -3.21 5.41 -5.59
N TYR A 39 -2.99 4.15 -5.28
CA TYR A 39 -1.82 3.73 -4.56
C TYR A 39 -0.55 4.16 -5.28
N GLN A 40 -0.46 3.89 -6.58
CA GLN A 40 0.73 4.24 -7.33
C GLN A 40 0.94 5.75 -7.35
N PHE A 41 -0.12 6.49 -7.54
CA PHE A 41 -0.03 7.94 -7.63
C PHE A 41 0.41 8.57 -6.31
N TYR A 42 -0.23 8.18 -5.21
CA TYR A 42 0.06 8.81 -3.94
C TYR A 42 1.33 8.30 -3.27
N THR A 43 1.85 7.16 -3.68
CA THR A 43 3.09 6.63 -3.12
C THR A 43 4.32 6.98 -3.97
N THR A 44 4.16 7.82 -5.00
CA THR A 44 5.29 8.27 -5.81
C THR A 44 6.28 9.13 -5.04
N PRO A 45 5.86 10.05 -4.18
CA PRO A 45 6.82 10.90 -3.46
C PRO A 45 7.73 10.09 -2.55
N ALA A 46 8.88 10.67 -2.23
CA ALA A 46 9.86 10.01 -1.39
C ALA A 46 9.42 9.88 0.05
N ALA A 47 8.53 10.73 0.51
CA ALA A 47 8.06 10.68 1.89
C ALA A 47 6.57 10.97 1.94
N PHE A 48 5.86 10.20 2.75
CA PHE A 48 4.42 10.42 2.93
C PHE A 48 3.97 9.65 4.18
N SER A 49 2.74 9.94 4.62
CA SER A 49 2.15 9.21 5.73
C SER A 49 1.21 8.16 5.17
N LEU A 50 1.35 6.96 5.61
CA LEU A 50 0.52 5.85 5.12
C LEU A 50 -0.38 5.37 6.25
N ASP A 51 -1.68 5.40 6.02
CA ASP A 51 -2.64 4.89 6.99
C ASP A 51 -2.97 3.46 6.64
N VAL A 52 -2.82 2.58 7.61
CA VAL A 52 -3.09 1.16 7.41
C VAL A 52 -4.01 0.64 8.51
N CYS A 53 -4.67 -0.45 8.23
CA CYS A 53 -5.49 -1.14 9.21
C CYS A 53 -5.03 -2.59 9.31
N GLU A 54 -4.64 -3.00 10.51
CA GLU A 54 -4.12 -4.31 10.74
C GLU A 54 -4.81 -4.86 11.97
N ASN A 55 -5.47 -6.01 11.87
CA ASN A 55 -6.20 -6.62 12.97
C ASN A 55 -7.19 -5.63 13.60
N GLU A 56 -7.88 -4.91 12.74
CA GLU A 56 -8.87 -3.92 13.16
C GLU A 56 -8.28 -2.73 13.92
N GLN A 57 -7.00 -2.53 13.82
CA GLN A 57 -6.35 -1.39 14.44
C GLN A 57 -5.76 -0.50 13.37
N HIS A 58 -6.05 0.80 13.47
CA HIS A 58 -5.49 1.77 12.54
C HIS A 58 -4.12 2.19 13.01
N ARG A 59 -3.20 2.32 12.08
CA ARG A 59 -1.87 2.84 12.35
C ARG A 59 -1.50 3.80 11.25
N THR A 60 -0.73 4.82 11.58
CA THR A 60 -0.17 5.72 10.59
C THR A 60 1.33 5.50 10.59
N ILE A 61 1.89 5.20 9.43
CA ILE A 61 3.30 4.91 9.29
C ILE A 61 3.93 5.99 8.43
N GLN A 62 5.05 6.54 8.91
CA GLN A 62 5.79 7.51 8.12
C GLN A 62 6.70 6.74 7.18
N VAL A 63 6.53 6.93 5.89
CA VAL A 63 7.28 6.20 4.88
C VAL A 63 8.35 7.11 4.31
N GLN A 64 9.56 6.59 4.19
CA GLN A 64 10.63 7.29 3.51
C GLN A 64 11.29 6.31 2.56
N LYS A 65 11.39 6.68 1.31
CA LYS A 65 11.97 5.81 0.29
C LYS A 65 12.55 6.70 -0.81
N GLY A 66 13.13 6.09 -1.83
CA GLY A 66 13.60 6.86 -2.98
C GLY A 66 12.42 7.38 -3.78
N GLU A 67 12.59 8.58 -4.35
CA GLU A 67 11.56 9.15 -5.19
C GLU A 67 11.31 8.22 -6.36
N TYR A 68 10.06 7.94 -6.67
CA TYR A 68 9.63 6.98 -7.70
C TYR A 68 9.99 5.53 -7.38
N GLU A 69 10.59 5.26 -6.23
CA GLU A 69 10.87 3.89 -5.84
C GLU A 69 9.57 3.21 -5.46
N PRO A 70 9.28 2.02 -5.98
CA PRO A 70 8.03 1.32 -5.58
C PRO A 70 8.06 0.96 -4.12
N LEU A 71 6.92 1.09 -3.47
CA LEU A 71 6.81 0.74 -2.05
C LEU A 71 6.98 -0.75 -1.85
N GLY A 72 6.54 -1.55 -2.79
CA GLY A 72 6.76 -2.99 -2.72
C GLY A 72 5.55 -3.79 -2.26
N CYS A 73 4.38 -3.17 -2.17
CA CYS A 73 3.18 -3.90 -1.79
C CYS A 73 2.45 -4.38 -3.02
N ASN A 74 1.91 -5.58 -2.95
CA ASN A 74 1.08 -6.14 -4.01
C ASN A 74 -0.31 -6.38 -3.44
N PHE A 75 -1.33 -6.19 -4.25
CA PHE A 75 -2.72 -6.28 -3.83
C PHE A 75 -3.51 -7.19 -4.73
N LYS A 76 -4.56 -7.77 -4.17
CA LYS A 76 -5.53 -8.46 -4.96
C LYS A 76 -6.61 -7.47 -5.30
N THR A 77 -6.81 -7.19 -6.58
CA THR A 77 -7.86 -6.28 -7.01
C THR A 77 -8.84 -7.05 -7.86
N TYR A 78 -10.10 -6.78 -7.67
CA TYR A 78 -11.10 -7.48 -8.43
C TYR A 78 -11.04 -7.15 -9.89
N LEU A 79 -10.73 -5.91 -10.22
CA LEU A 79 -10.73 -5.53 -11.60
C LEU A 79 -9.69 -6.25 -12.40
N GLY A 80 -8.55 -6.48 -11.82
CA GLY A 80 -7.50 -7.20 -12.52
C GLY A 80 -7.79 -8.65 -12.67
N ASP A 81 -8.53 -9.20 -11.75
CA ASP A 81 -8.77 -10.59 -11.78
C ASP A 81 -9.81 -11.00 -12.72
N GLU A 82 -10.74 -10.15 -12.94
CA GLU A 82 -11.75 -10.51 -13.69
C GLU A 82 -11.50 -10.66 -15.02
N LYS A 83 -10.67 -10.44 -15.37
CA LYS A 83 -10.43 -10.54 -16.60
C LYS A 83 -10.17 -11.71 -17.09
N HIS A 84 -10.12 -12.24 -16.81
CA HIS A 84 -9.69 -13.19 -17.05
C HIS A 84 -10.32 -13.99 -17.28
N SER A 85 -10.58 -13.93 -17.25
CA SER A 85 -11.02 -14.53 -17.42
C SER A 85 -11.50 -14.65 -17.99
#